data_3e7de1e2a58ee0701bff7371c3dbe149
#
_entry.id   3e7de1e2a58ee0701bff7371c3dbe149
#
_cell.length_a   1.000
_cell.length_b   1.000
_cell.length_c   1.000
_cell.angle_alpha   90.00
_cell.angle_beta   90.00
_cell.angle_gamma   90.00
#
_symmetry.space_group_name_H-M   'P 1'
#
loop_
_entity.id
_entity.type
_entity.pdbx_description
1 polymer ?
#
loop_
_entity_poly.entity_id
_entity_poly.type
_entity_poly.pdbx_seq_one_letter_code
_entity_poly.pdbx_strand_id
1 'polypeptide(L)'
;SDKINNELAKANPDDLSKANNYYEYTKALAGDTLQELFFTKYPEKLWGIPTKELDANWAPKRVQITEERRAFYQDQWSAVGNEGSGTILGCLEKKVLDLGGVINLEETIQNIQLSNSNNINKIVTDKRDINLMPKDIVINTTSCTNFSRFLGFETNLKYRGVILVMLELSTAKVLPEGVDFIYIDDEDIFFNRVSDQNSFIKDPSPDTTIMCCEITYSPDDKYDVMNEDELFNNVKTQFASLGLCKLDQITDFKVIKLPEVYPMYIKGYQAALAETREKFDKILNLYTLGSLAEFIYADLQILFSKAIDLAQIISDKTFKINSIDKTNPRLDFNKIVSIKDKCVGIDQGTFLIAEIGLNHNGSMAMAKKLIDAAIDAGADAVKLQSYKTKYRVAKHGKTSRYVEKVLGVEETDYEMLKKYELTKEQTIELFDYAKERTIIFSAPFDLESADELAELGVDCYKIASFDLVNLPLIRKVASTQKPIIISTGMSYLSEVQDALMEVAKCGNPNVILMQCTSSY
;
A
#
# COMPACT_ATOMS: atom_id res chain seq x y z
N SER A 1 15.27 0.98 -29.63
CA SER A 1 16.44 0.89 -30.52
C SER A 1 17.32 -0.29 -30.10
N ASP A 2 18.11 -0.82 -31.00
CA ASP A 2 19.00 -1.97 -30.73
C ASP A 2 19.95 -1.70 -29.56
N LYS A 3 20.38 -0.45 -29.39
CA LYS A 3 21.21 -0.04 -28.25
C LYS A 3 20.48 -0.29 -26.92
N ILE A 4 19.23 0.17 -26.77
CA ILE A 4 18.42 -0.03 -25.56
C ILE A 4 18.19 -1.51 -25.30
N ASN A 5 17.82 -2.29 -26.32
CA ASN A 5 17.60 -3.73 -26.19
C ASN A 5 18.88 -4.46 -25.73
N ASN A 6 20.04 -4.05 -26.24
CA ASN A 6 21.33 -4.61 -25.84
C ASN A 6 21.72 -4.22 -24.40
N GLU A 7 21.33 -3.03 -23.94
CA GLU A 7 21.55 -2.61 -22.54
C GLU A 7 20.63 -3.38 -21.58
N LEU A 8 19.35 -3.50 -21.91
CA LEU A 8 18.38 -4.27 -21.13
C LEU A 8 18.75 -5.75 -21.02
N ALA A 9 19.24 -6.36 -22.11
CA ALA A 9 19.70 -7.76 -22.09
C ALA A 9 20.92 -8.01 -21.19
N LYS A 10 21.65 -6.95 -20.80
CA LYS A 10 22.79 -7.02 -19.86
C LYS A 10 22.40 -6.75 -18.42
N ALA A 11 21.13 -6.37 -18.15
CA ALA A 11 20.66 -6.14 -16.79
C ALA A 11 20.86 -7.40 -15.95
N ASN A 12 21.55 -7.26 -14.82
CA ASN A 12 21.86 -8.36 -13.91
C ASN A 12 21.15 -8.15 -12.57
N PRO A 13 20.25 -9.05 -12.15
CA PRO A 13 19.58 -8.95 -10.85
C PRO A 13 20.53 -8.84 -9.65
N ASP A 14 21.74 -9.44 -9.74
CA ASP A 14 22.74 -9.38 -8.67
C ASP A 14 23.28 -7.95 -8.46
N ASP A 15 23.30 -7.12 -9.49
CA ASP A 15 23.76 -5.74 -9.38
C ASP A 15 22.70 -4.83 -8.76
N LEU A 16 21.40 -5.17 -8.88
CA LEU A 16 20.31 -4.48 -8.19
C LEU A 16 20.43 -4.61 -6.68
N SER A 17 20.79 -5.79 -6.19
CA SER A 17 20.96 -6.05 -4.75
C SER A 17 22.13 -5.31 -4.11
N LYS A 18 23.09 -4.86 -4.93
CA LYS A 18 24.29 -4.12 -4.50
C LYS A 18 24.14 -2.61 -4.60
N ALA A 19 23.07 -2.13 -5.22
CA ALA A 19 22.85 -0.70 -5.43
C ALA A 19 22.65 0.03 -4.09
N ASN A 20 23.44 1.08 -3.86
CA ASN A 20 23.40 1.89 -2.63
C ASN A 20 22.54 3.16 -2.79
N ASN A 21 22.07 3.44 -3.99
CA ASN A 21 21.27 4.62 -4.30
C ASN A 21 20.38 4.38 -5.53
N TYR A 22 19.45 5.30 -5.74
CA TYR A 22 18.51 5.26 -6.85
C TYR A 22 19.20 5.22 -8.21
N TYR A 23 20.26 6.02 -8.41
CA TYR A 23 21.00 6.07 -9.67
C TYR A 23 21.63 4.72 -10.02
N GLU A 24 22.31 4.10 -9.06
CA GLU A 24 22.93 2.76 -9.27
C GLU A 24 21.87 1.71 -9.56
N TYR A 25 20.77 1.72 -8.83
CA TYR A 25 19.67 0.78 -9.02
C TYR A 25 19.05 0.90 -10.42
N THR A 26 18.66 2.10 -10.82
CA THR A 26 17.99 2.33 -12.11
C THR A 26 18.93 2.13 -13.29
N LYS A 27 20.22 2.45 -13.14
CA LYS A 27 21.24 2.15 -14.13
C LYS A 27 21.44 0.65 -14.33
N ALA A 28 21.53 -0.12 -13.23
CA ALA A 28 21.65 -1.58 -13.29
C ALA A 28 20.41 -2.23 -13.92
N LEU A 29 19.22 -1.66 -13.67
CA LEU A 29 17.95 -2.14 -14.20
C LEU A 29 17.74 -1.82 -15.68
N ALA A 30 18.04 -0.60 -16.11
CA ALA A 30 17.60 -0.05 -17.40
C ALA A 30 18.72 0.29 -18.37
N GLY A 31 19.97 0.27 -17.93
CA GLY A 31 21.13 0.67 -18.72
C GLY A 31 21.32 2.19 -18.83
N ASP A 32 22.44 2.60 -19.43
CA ASP A 32 22.86 4.01 -19.48
C ASP A 32 21.87 4.89 -20.27
N THR A 33 21.35 4.38 -21.38
CA THR A 33 20.48 5.18 -22.26
C THR A 33 19.14 5.54 -21.62
N LEU A 34 18.46 4.55 -20.99
CA LEU A 34 17.19 4.82 -20.31
C LEU A 34 17.42 5.57 -18.99
N GLN A 35 18.53 5.33 -18.31
CA GLN A 35 18.95 6.08 -17.14
C GLN A 35 19.02 7.59 -17.44
N GLU A 36 19.69 7.96 -18.51
CA GLU A 36 19.85 9.36 -18.90
C GLU A 36 18.53 9.99 -19.33
N LEU A 37 17.71 9.26 -20.12
CA LEU A 37 16.46 9.77 -20.67
C LEU A 37 15.34 9.91 -19.63
N PHE A 38 15.21 8.98 -18.68
CA PHE A 38 14.01 8.90 -17.83
C PHE A 38 14.28 8.90 -16.33
N PHE A 39 15.47 8.47 -15.90
CA PHE A 39 15.72 8.18 -14.49
C PHE A 39 16.74 9.14 -13.84
N THR A 40 17.13 10.21 -14.53
CA THR A 40 18.03 11.24 -13.98
C THR A 40 17.32 12.58 -13.86
N LYS A 41 17.04 13.25 -14.97
CA LYS A 41 16.56 14.64 -14.98
C LYS A 41 15.25 14.83 -14.23
N TYR A 42 14.22 14.05 -14.59
CA TYR A 42 12.91 14.19 -13.95
C TYR A 42 12.95 13.90 -12.44
N PRO A 43 13.56 12.79 -11.95
CA PRO A 43 13.69 12.56 -10.52
C PRO A 43 14.50 13.63 -9.78
N GLU A 44 15.58 14.15 -10.37
CA GLU A 44 16.36 15.23 -9.76
C GLU A 44 15.56 16.53 -9.65
N LYS A 45 14.77 16.86 -10.65
CA LYS A 45 13.83 17.97 -10.61
C LYS A 45 12.74 17.78 -9.57
N LEU A 46 12.13 16.58 -9.50
CA LEU A 46 11.09 16.21 -8.53
C LEU A 46 11.61 16.31 -7.08
N TRP A 47 12.78 15.73 -6.82
CA TRP A 47 13.33 15.65 -5.46
C TRP A 47 14.22 16.82 -5.06
N GLY A 48 14.69 17.61 -6.02
CA GLY A 48 15.57 18.76 -5.80
C GLY A 48 16.97 18.37 -5.30
N ILE A 49 17.35 17.11 -5.46
CA ILE A 49 18.66 16.55 -5.09
C ILE A 49 19.14 15.58 -6.17
N PRO A 50 20.45 15.36 -6.30
CA PRO A 50 21.00 14.35 -7.21
C PRO A 50 20.45 12.94 -6.92
N THR A 51 20.15 12.18 -7.97
CA THR A 51 19.65 10.79 -7.85
C THR A 51 20.59 9.86 -7.10
N LYS A 52 21.88 10.21 -7.01
CA LYS A 52 22.89 9.50 -6.21
C LYS A 52 22.74 9.70 -4.69
N GLU A 53 21.99 10.70 -4.27
CA GLU A 53 21.66 10.98 -2.86
C GLU A 53 20.35 10.34 -2.41
N LEU A 54 19.51 9.90 -3.37
CA LEU A 54 18.30 9.13 -3.08
C LEU A 54 18.66 7.69 -2.72
N ASP A 55 17.97 7.13 -1.73
CA ASP A 55 18.13 5.74 -1.32
C ASP A 55 17.62 4.77 -2.40
N ALA A 56 18.26 3.62 -2.54
CA ALA A 56 17.88 2.60 -3.52
C ALA A 56 16.45 2.07 -3.31
N ASN A 57 15.95 2.08 -2.07
CA ASN A 57 14.60 1.60 -1.71
C ASN A 57 13.45 2.40 -2.34
N TRP A 58 13.74 3.57 -2.89
CA TRP A 58 12.76 4.35 -3.66
C TRP A 58 12.49 3.76 -5.04
N ALA A 59 13.51 3.19 -5.69
CA ALA A 59 13.45 2.76 -7.08
C ALA A 59 12.44 1.63 -7.36
N PRO A 60 12.39 0.52 -6.57
CA PRO A 60 11.49 -0.61 -6.85
C PRO A 60 10.01 -0.25 -6.90
N LYS A 61 9.61 0.82 -6.20
CA LYS A 61 8.22 1.30 -6.18
C LYS A 61 7.82 2.03 -7.45
N ARG A 62 8.78 2.46 -8.26
CA ARG A 62 8.55 3.37 -9.40
C ARG A 62 9.07 2.84 -10.73
N VAL A 63 10.02 1.91 -10.71
CA VAL A 63 10.68 1.43 -11.92
C VAL A 63 10.58 -0.09 -11.96
N GLN A 64 9.79 -0.59 -12.90
CA GLN A 64 9.64 -2.01 -13.18
C GLN A 64 9.82 -2.25 -14.68
N ILE A 65 10.61 -3.26 -15.04
CA ILE A 65 10.68 -3.74 -16.41
C ILE A 65 9.62 -4.83 -16.56
N THR A 66 8.69 -4.62 -17.48
CA THR A 66 7.68 -5.61 -17.85
C THR A 66 7.85 -5.98 -19.32
N GLU A 67 7.70 -7.27 -19.66
CA GLU A 67 7.82 -7.75 -21.04
C GLU A 67 6.67 -7.26 -21.94
N GLU A 68 5.54 -6.91 -21.37
CA GLU A 68 4.37 -6.39 -22.08
C GLU A 68 4.20 -4.88 -21.85
N ARG A 69 3.72 -4.19 -22.89
CA ARG A 69 3.22 -2.80 -22.72
C ARG A 69 2.00 -2.84 -21.79
N ARG A 70 2.22 -2.56 -20.53
CA ARG A 70 1.13 -2.36 -19.58
C ARG A 70 0.91 -0.87 -19.39
N ALA A 71 -0.35 -0.45 -19.44
CA ALA A 71 -0.72 0.86 -18.91
C ALA A 71 -0.39 0.89 -17.41
N PHE A 72 -0.01 2.03 -16.88
CA PHE A 72 0.41 2.20 -15.47
C PHE A 72 -0.65 1.67 -14.48
N TYR A 73 -1.93 1.64 -14.91
CA TYR A 73 -3.11 1.21 -14.16
C TYR A 73 -3.94 0.17 -14.94
N GLN A 74 -3.29 -0.76 -15.63
CA GLN A 74 -4.01 -1.83 -16.33
C GLN A 74 -4.73 -2.70 -15.28
N ASP A 75 -6.02 -2.95 -15.51
CA ASP A 75 -6.92 -3.70 -14.63
C ASP A 75 -7.25 -3.03 -13.27
N GLN A 76 -6.88 -1.77 -13.07
CA GLN A 76 -7.38 -0.95 -11.98
C GLN A 76 -8.56 -0.10 -12.48
N TRP A 77 -9.67 -0.13 -11.76
CA TRP A 77 -10.71 0.86 -11.96
C TRP A 77 -10.46 2.05 -11.02
N SER A 78 -10.56 3.25 -11.57
CA SER A 78 -10.45 4.47 -10.77
C SER A 78 -11.86 4.91 -10.37
N ALA A 79 -12.10 5.05 -9.08
CA ALA A 79 -13.31 5.68 -8.57
C ALA A 79 -12.93 7.04 -8.01
N VAL A 80 -13.42 8.07 -8.67
CA VAL A 80 -13.49 9.43 -8.14
C VAL A 80 -14.97 9.79 -8.00
N GLY A 81 -15.32 10.59 -7.00
CA GLY A 81 -16.69 11.05 -6.84
C GLY A 81 -17.13 11.95 -8.01
N ASN A 82 -18.41 12.29 -8.08
CA ASN A 82 -18.97 13.15 -9.14
C ASN A 82 -18.27 14.52 -9.23
N GLU A 83 -17.72 14.99 -8.11
CA GLU A 83 -16.99 16.26 -7.98
C GLU A 83 -15.50 16.03 -7.70
N GLY A 84 -14.93 14.95 -8.25
CA GLY A 84 -13.55 14.56 -8.03
C GLY A 84 -13.32 13.85 -6.68
N SER A 85 -12.05 13.70 -6.30
CA SER A 85 -11.64 13.00 -5.06
C SER A 85 -12.13 13.68 -3.78
N GLY A 86 -12.48 14.96 -3.81
CA GLY A 86 -13.08 15.69 -2.70
C GLY A 86 -14.41 15.09 -2.23
N THR A 87 -15.17 14.45 -3.11
CA THR A 87 -16.42 13.75 -2.76
C THR A 87 -16.19 12.65 -1.72
N ILE A 88 -15.07 11.91 -1.81
CA ILE A 88 -14.71 10.84 -0.87
C ILE A 88 -14.48 11.46 0.53
N LEU A 89 -13.71 12.55 0.58
CA LEU A 89 -13.43 13.26 1.84
C LEU A 89 -14.72 13.84 2.46
N GLY A 90 -15.59 14.45 1.64
CA GLY A 90 -16.87 14.97 2.10
C GLY A 90 -17.80 13.89 2.65
N CYS A 91 -17.81 12.70 2.04
CA CYS A 91 -18.56 11.55 2.57
C CYS A 91 -18.01 11.08 3.93
N LEU A 92 -16.67 11.04 4.09
CA LEU A 92 -16.05 10.69 5.36
C LEU A 92 -16.32 11.73 6.45
N GLU A 93 -16.16 13.02 6.12
CA GLU A 93 -16.48 14.14 7.00
C GLU A 93 -17.92 14.04 7.52
N LYS A 94 -18.89 13.92 6.61
CA LYS A 94 -20.29 13.73 6.96
C LYS A 94 -20.48 12.55 7.89
N LYS A 95 -19.85 11.41 7.61
CA LYS A 95 -19.98 10.21 8.45
C LYS A 95 -19.41 10.42 9.85
N VAL A 96 -18.30 11.15 9.98
CA VAL A 96 -17.72 11.50 11.29
C VAL A 96 -18.69 12.36 12.08
N LEU A 97 -19.27 13.40 11.46
CA LEU A 97 -20.24 14.29 12.11
C LEU A 97 -21.54 13.56 12.49
N ASP A 98 -22.08 12.70 11.62
CA ASP A 98 -23.27 11.88 11.87
C ASP A 98 -23.08 10.92 13.05
N LEU A 99 -21.85 10.49 13.32
CA LEU A 99 -21.47 9.66 14.47
C LEU A 99 -21.16 10.48 15.74
N GLY A 100 -21.36 11.80 15.71
CA GLY A 100 -21.10 12.69 16.84
C GLY A 100 -19.65 13.12 17.00
N GLY A 101 -18.81 12.88 16.01
CA GLY A 101 -17.44 13.39 15.96
C GLY A 101 -17.42 14.90 15.74
N VAL A 102 -16.30 15.53 16.11
CA VAL A 102 -16.08 16.97 15.94
C VAL A 102 -14.88 17.18 15.03
N ILE A 103 -15.05 18.04 14.03
CA ILE A 103 -13.98 18.47 13.13
C ILE A 103 -13.73 19.96 13.35
N ASN A 104 -12.52 20.32 13.74
CA ASN A 104 -12.12 21.71 13.93
C ASN A 104 -11.17 22.10 12.82
N LEU A 105 -11.61 22.99 11.94
CA LEU A 105 -10.80 23.56 10.88
C LEU A 105 -10.14 24.87 11.35
N GLU A 106 -9.08 25.26 10.65
CA GLU A 106 -8.32 26.50 10.93
C GLU A 106 -7.82 26.57 12.38
N GLU A 107 -7.48 25.43 12.97
CA GLU A 107 -6.93 25.32 14.31
C GLU A 107 -5.54 24.66 14.24
N THR A 108 -4.51 25.39 14.65
CA THR A 108 -3.10 24.98 14.50
C THR A 108 -2.51 24.56 15.84
N ILE A 109 -1.92 23.36 15.89
CA ILE A 109 -1.20 22.87 17.06
C ILE A 109 0.08 23.69 17.24
N GLN A 110 0.28 24.23 18.44
CA GLN A 110 1.46 25.00 18.84
C GLN A 110 2.44 24.17 19.67
N ASN A 111 1.91 23.33 20.57
CA ASN A 111 2.73 22.54 21.49
C ASN A 111 1.97 21.31 22.00
N ILE A 112 2.73 20.28 22.40
CA ILE A 112 2.20 19.06 23.02
C ILE A 112 2.95 18.83 24.33
N GLN A 113 2.21 18.62 25.43
CA GLN A 113 2.77 18.37 26.74
C GLN A 113 2.61 16.90 27.15
N LEU A 114 3.68 16.35 27.73
CA LEU A 114 3.72 15.01 28.27
C LEU A 114 3.58 15.04 29.80
N SER A 115 2.86 14.07 30.34
CA SER A 115 2.83 13.80 31.79
C SER A 115 4.12 13.07 32.21
N ASN A 116 4.36 12.98 33.54
CA ASN A 116 5.47 12.20 34.11
C ASN A 116 5.41 10.70 33.74
N SER A 117 4.25 10.20 33.32
CA SER A 117 4.03 8.81 32.88
C SER A 117 4.11 8.63 31.37
N ASN A 118 4.73 9.57 30.65
CA ASN A 118 4.87 9.55 29.20
C ASN A 118 3.54 9.44 28.40
N ASN A 119 2.47 10.02 28.91
CA ASN A 119 1.24 10.21 28.13
C ASN A 119 1.14 11.65 27.67
N ILE A 120 0.62 11.88 26.47
CA ILE A 120 0.17 13.21 26.07
C ILE A 120 -1.02 13.56 26.97
N ASN A 121 -0.89 14.61 27.75
CA ASN A 121 -1.92 15.07 28.67
C ASN A 121 -2.51 16.43 28.27
N LYS A 122 -1.86 17.15 27.34
CA LYS A 122 -2.35 18.43 26.85
C LYS A 122 -1.86 18.70 25.43
N ILE A 123 -2.76 19.20 24.60
CA ILE A 123 -2.44 19.74 23.27
C ILE A 123 -2.82 21.23 23.31
N VAL A 124 -1.87 22.08 22.99
CA VAL A 124 -2.03 23.54 22.93
C VAL A 124 -2.19 23.93 21.47
N THR A 125 -3.28 24.63 21.15
CA THR A 125 -3.52 25.17 19.81
C THR A 125 -3.48 26.70 19.85
N ASP A 126 -3.55 27.32 18.69
CA ASP A 126 -3.68 28.80 18.56
C ASP A 126 -5.03 29.33 19.07
N LYS A 127 -6.03 28.44 19.30
CA LYS A 127 -7.38 28.82 19.72
C LYS A 127 -7.70 28.38 21.15
N ARG A 128 -7.11 27.29 21.65
CA ARG A 128 -7.46 26.71 22.96
C ARG A 128 -6.46 25.69 23.47
N ASP A 129 -6.61 25.35 24.73
CA ASP A 129 -5.94 24.23 25.39
C ASP A 129 -6.87 23.01 25.44
N ILE A 130 -6.40 21.87 24.93
CA ILE A 130 -7.12 20.60 24.96
C ILE A 130 -6.47 19.72 26.02
N ASN A 131 -7.13 19.54 27.17
CA ASN A 131 -6.65 18.66 28.22
C ASN A 131 -7.16 17.23 27.98
N LEU A 132 -6.25 16.26 28.04
CA LEU A 132 -6.54 14.86 27.78
C LEU A 132 -6.63 14.06 29.09
N MET A 133 -7.58 13.16 29.14
CA MET A 133 -7.77 12.21 30.23
C MET A 133 -6.84 11.00 30.03
N PRO A 134 -6.49 10.24 31.07
CA PRO A 134 -5.57 9.10 30.95
C PRO A 134 -5.99 8.01 29.96
N LYS A 135 -7.29 7.92 29.61
CA LYS A 135 -7.84 6.96 28.65
C LYS A 135 -7.91 7.49 27.21
N ASP A 136 -7.64 8.78 27.03
CA ASP A 136 -7.75 9.39 25.71
C ASP A 136 -6.55 8.98 24.86
N ILE A 137 -6.80 8.73 23.59
CA ILE A 137 -5.82 8.29 22.61
C ILE A 137 -5.58 9.41 21.63
N VAL A 138 -4.33 9.63 21.29
CA VAL A 138 -3.89 10.58 20.26
C VAL A 138 -3.46 9.81 19.02
N ILE A 139 -4.03 10.14 17.87
CA ILE A 139 -3.60 9.61 16.58
C ILE A 139 -2.95 10.77 15.80
N ASN A 140 -1.64 10.71 15.65
CA ASN A 140 -0.91 11.67 14.83
C ASN A 140 -1.04 11.30 13.35
N THR A 141 -1.49 12.25 12.53
CA THR A 141 -1.51 12.16 11.07
C THR A 141 -0.66 13.24 10.41
N THR A 142 -0.04 14.13 11.19
CA THR A 142 0.90 15.15 10.70
C THR A 142 2.27 14.54 10.42
N SER A 143 3.16 15.28 9.74
CA SER A 143 4.51 14.78 9.46
C SER A 143 5.32 14.47 10.73
N CYS A 144 6.28 13.57 10.60
CA CYS A 144 7.22 13.26 11.68
C CYS A 144 7.96 14.52 12.17
N THR A 145 8.34 15.41 11.25
CA THR A 145 9.05 16.67 11.55
C THR A 145 8.20 17.62 12.39
N ASN A 146 6.95 17.88 11.97
CA ASN A 146 6.04 18.75 12.70
C ASN A 146 5.68 18.18 14.07
N PHE A 147 5.37 16.89 14.12
CA PHE A 147 5.01 16.25 15.39
C PHE A 147 6.18 16.23 16.38
N SER A 148 7.40 15.97 15.89
CA SER A 148 8.61 16.05 16.72
C SER A 148 8.82 17.45 17.29
N ARG A 149 8.60 18.49 16.48
CA ARG A 149 8.72 19.89 16.90
C ARG A 149 7.70 20.24 17.98
N PHE A 150 6.46 19.76 17.87
CA PHE A 150 5.44 19.95 18.92
C PHE A 150 5.82 19.27 20.25
N LEU A 151 6.59 18.20 20.17
CA LEU A 151 7.15 17.49 21.34
C LEU A 151 8.48 18.05 21.83
N GLY A 152 9.02 19.10 21.18
CA GLY A 152 10.23 19.81 21.58
C GLY A 152 11.54 19.13 21.16
N PHE A 153 11.55 18.32 20.10
CA PHE A 153 12.79 17.79 19.54
C PHE A 153 12.81 17.84 18.00
N GLU A 154 14.03 17.88 17.46
CA GLU A 154 14.25 17.88 16.01
C GLU A 154 14.52 16.45 15.50
N THR A 155 14.24 16.24 14.21
CA THR A 155 14.54 15.01 13.47
C THR A 155 15.27 15.34 12.17
N ASN A 156 16.13 14.42 11.70
CA ASN A 156 16.84 14.55 10.43
C ASN A 156 16.01 14.07 9.23
N LEU A 157 14.73 13.78 9.42
CA LEU A 157 13.82 13.45 8.32
C LEU A 157 13.51 14.70 7.50
N LYS A 158 13.32 14.52 6.20
CA LYS A 158 13.00 15.62 5.28
C LYS A 158 11.79 15.28 4.43
N TYR A 159 11.03 16.31 4.11
CA TYR A 159 9.89 16.23 3.21
C TYR A 159 10.07 17.21 2.05
N ARG A 160 9.52 16.86 0.91
CA ARG A 160 9.39 17.75 -0.23
C ARG A 160 8.01 18.37 -0.23
N GLY A 161 7.94 19.68 -0.40
CA GLY A 161 6.70 20.42 -0.58
C GLY A 161 6.23 20.41 -2.03
N VAL A 162 4.98 20.81 -2.24
CA VAL A 162 4.38 21.01 -3.57
C VAL A 162 3.62 22.32 -3.61
N ILE A 163 3.84 23.08 -4.67
CA ILE A 163 3.03 24.24 -5.04
C ILE A 163 2.15 23.81 -6.22
N LEU A 164 0.85 23.95 -6.07
CA LEU A 164 -0.14 23.72 -7.10
C LEU A 164 -0.53 25.08 -7.69
N VAL A 165 -0.21 25.32 -8.96
CA VAL A 165 -0.69 26.48 -9.71
C VAL A 165 -1.81 26.01 -10.62
N MET A 166 -3.04 26.27 -10.22
CA MET A 166 -4.23 25.99 -11.01
C MET A 166 -4.43 27.11 -12.01
N LEU A 167 -4.58 26.78 -13.28
CA LEU A 167 -4.86 27.71 -14.36
C LEU A 167 -6.24 27.41 -14.93
N GLU A 168 -7.17 28.36 -14.88
CA GLU A 168 -8.44 28.25 -15.59
C GLU A 168 -8.25 28.71 -17.05
N LEU A 169 -8.70 27.87 -17.99
CA LEU A 169 -8.60 28.14 -19.42
C LEU A 169 -9.98 28.18 -20.07
N SER A 170 -10.18 29.15 -20.99
CA SER A 170 -11.38 29.30 -21.83
C SER A 170 -11.40 28.29 -22.98
N THR A 171 -11.22 27.00 -22.67
CA THR A 171 -11.27 25.88 -23.61
C THR A 171 -11.57 24.60 -22.83
N ALA A 172 -12.37 23.72 -23.40
CA ALA A 172 -12.78 22.46 -22.75
C ALA A 172 -11.64 21.45 -22.64
N LYS A 173 -10.63 21.51 -23.50
CA LYS A 173 -9.56 20.52 -23.56
C LYS A 173 -8.24 21.12 -24.01
N VAL A 174 -7.17 20.70 -23.36
CA VAL A 174 -5.80 21.17 -23.64
C VAL A 174 -4.89 19.98 -23.97
N LEU A 175 -4.95 18.91 -23.19
CA LEU A 175 -4.13 17.72 -23.42
C LEU A 175 -4.73 16.83 -24.55
N PRO A 176 -3.90 16.03 -25.23
CA PRO A 176 -4.37 15.06 -26.23
C PRO A 176 -5.41 14.09 -25.65
N GLU A 177 -6.21 13.49 -26.52
CA GLU A 177 -7.21 12.51 -26.10
C GLU A 177 -6.58 11.29 -25.42
N GLY A 178 -7.16 10.91 -24.24
CA GLY A 178 -6.64 9.83 -23.42
C GLY A 178 -5.39 10.17 -22.61
N VAL A 179 -5.00 11.45 -22.56
CA VAL A 179 -3.91 11.94 -21.72
C VAL A 179 -4.48 12.81 -20.61
N ASP A 180 -4.34 12.36 -19.36
CA ASP A 180 -4.84 13.07 -18.18
C ASP A 180 -3.77 13.96 -17.56
N PHE A 181 -2.49 13.62 -17.74
CA PHE A 181 -1.35 14.39 -17.25
C PHE A 181 -0.09 14.14 -18.07
N ILE A 182 0.84 15.09 -18.02
CA ILE A 182 2.17 14.99 -18.63
C ILE A 182 3.24 15.35 -17.60
N TYR A 183 4.41 14.71 -17.73
CA TYR A 183 5.60 15.03 -16.95
C TYR A 183 6.53 15.93 -17.76
N ILE A 184 7.20 16.87 -17.08
CA ILE A 184 8.10 17.85 -17.66
C ILE A 184 9.46 17.71 -16.97
N ASP A 185 10.47 17.26 -17.71
CA ASP A 185 11.83 17.05 -17.23
C ASP A 185 12.77 18.23 -17.55
N ASP A 186 12.30 19.21 -18.34
CA ASP A 186 13.04 20.42 -18.67
C ASP A 186 13.29 21.26 -17.40
N GLU A 187 14.56 21.50 -17.08
CA GLU A 187 15.00 22.22 -15.89
C GLU A 187 14.63 23.72 -15.92
N ASP A 188 14.46 24.30 -17.11
CA ASP A 188 14.09 25.70 -17.29
C ASP A 188 12.59 25.94 -17.04
N ILE A 189 11.78 24.90 -17.06
CA ILE A 189 10.35 24.97 -16.73
C ILE A 189 10.16 24.76 -15.21
N PHE A 190 9.35 25.60 -14.57
CA PHE A 190 9.15 25.55 -13.11
C PHE A 190 8.47 24.27 -12.63
N PHE A 191 7.41 23.87 -13.32
CA PHE A 191 6.60 22.73 -12.95
C PHE A 191 7.14 21.42 -13.54
N ASN A 192 6.93 20.34 -12.81
CA ASN A 192 7.39 18.98 -13.16
C ASN A 192 6.26 18.07 -13.63
N ARG A 193 4.99 18.45 -13.38
CA ARG A 193 3.81 17.75 -13.87
C ARG A 193 2.70 18.75 -14.19
N VAL A 194 1.94 18.42 -15.22
CA VAL A 194 0.71 19.14 -15.58
C VAL A 194 -0.40 18.12 -15.69
N SER A 195 -1.55 18.39 -15.06
CA SER A 195 -2.73 17.53 -15.13
C SER A 195 -3.98 18.31 -15.49
N ASP A 196 -4.86 17.68 -16.28
CA ASP A 196 -6.16 18.21 -16.65
C ASP A 196 -7.20 17.76 -15.61
N GLN A 197 -7.74 18.71 -14.84
CA GLN A 197 -8.68 18.39 -13.76
C GLN A 197 -10.04 17.95 -14.30
N ASN A 198 -10.41 18.34 -15.52
CA ASN A 198 -11.63 17.88 -16.17
C ASN A 198 -11.62 16.36 -16.46
N SER A 199 -10.44 15.75 -16.60
CA SER A 199 -10.29 14.30 -16.77
C SER A 199 -10.75 13.48 -15.55
N PHE A 200 -10.87 14.12 -14.38
CA PHE A 200 -11.18 13.45 -13.12
C PHE A 200 -12.60 13.72 -12.61
N ILE A 201 -13.45 14.39 -13.39
CA ILE A 201 -14.85 14.66 -13.03
C ILE A 201 -15.80 14.08 -14.06
N LYS A 202 -17.02 13.73 -13.61
CA LYS A 202 -17.99 13.04 -14.45
C LYS A 202 -18.58 13.92 -15.55
N ASP A 203 -18.93 15.14 -15.21
CA ASP A 203 -19.60 16.09 -16.09
C ASP A 203 -18.75 17.38 -16.19
N PRO A 204 -17.64 17.35 -16.97
CA PRO A 204 -16.75 18.50 -17.10
C PRO A 204 -17.44 19.66 -17.84
N SER A 205 -16.99 20.88 -17.55
CA SER A 205 -17.42 22.06 -18.28
C SER A 205 -17.15 21.92 -19.79
N PRO A 206 -18.14 22.21 -20.65
CA PRO A 206 -17.93 22.14 -22.10
C PRO A 206 -17.06 23.28 -22.65
N ASP A 207 -16.87 24.37 -21.89
CA ASP A 207 -16.25 25.59 -22.38
C ASP A 207 -14.93 25.93 -21.66
N THR A 208 -14.70 25.33 -20.50
CA THR A 208 -13.52 25.65 -19.66
C THR A 208 -12.85 24.40 -19.13
N THR A 209 -11.55 24.46 -18.87
CA THR A 209 -10.82 23.45 -18.10
C THR A 209 -9.88 24.07 -17.08
N ILE A 210 -9.53 23.29 -16.05
CA ILE A 210 -8.53 23.66 -15.06
C ILE A 210 -7.30 22.78 -15.25
N MET A 211 -6.18 23.42 -15.56
CA MET A 211 -4.88 22.76 -15.64
C MET A 211 -4.13 22.96 -14.33
N CYS A 212 -3.69 21.88 -13.70
CA CYS A 212 -2.86 21.93 -12.50
C CYS A 212 -1.39 21.75 -12.86
N CYS A 213 -0.60 22.81 -12.65
CA CYS A 213 0.87 22.79 -12.78
C CYS A 213 1.48 22.56 -11.39
N GLU A 214 2.23 21.45 -11.23
CA GLU A 214 2.83 21.09 -9.95
C GLU A 214 4.31 21.45 -9.92
N ILE A 215 4.71 22.24 -8.91
CA ILE A 215 6.08 22.62 -8.62
C ILE A 215 6.48 21.98 -7.31
N THR A 216 7.49 21.12 -7.31
CA THR A 216 8.03 20.61 -6.06
C THR A 216 9.10 21.56 -5.54
N TYR A 217 9.13 21.75 -4.21
CA TYR A 217 10.05 22.68 -3.58
C TYR A 217 10.53 22.19 -2.21
N SER A 218 11.63 22.74 -1.74
CA SER A 218 12.13 22.60 -0.38
C SER A 218 12.05 23.93 0.35
N PRO A 219 12.02 23.94 1.69
CA PRO A 219 12.15 25.19 2.45
C PRO A 219 13.35 26.00 1.97
N ASP A 220 13.17 27.32 1.88
CA ASP A 220 14.18 28.30 1.49
C ASP A 220 14.66 28.23 0.03
N ASP A 221 14.08 27.38 -0.82
CA ASP A 221 14.38 27.43 -2.25
C ASP A 221 13.69 28.61 -2.97
N LYS A 222 14.08 28.87 -4.24
CA LYS A 222 13.53 29.98 -5.01
C LYS A 222 12.01 30.00 -5.15
N TYR A 223 11.36 28.83 -5.09
CA TYR A 223 9.91 28.72 -5.23
C TYR A 223 9.18 28.99 -3.91
N ASP A 224 9.83 28.69 -2.78
CA ASP A 224 9.26 28.91 -1.46
C ASP A 224 9.09 30.41 -1.17
N VAL A 225 10.06 31.21 -1.58
CA VAL A 225 10.09 32.68 -1.33
C VAL A 225 9.26 33.51 -2.33
N MET A 226 8.87 32.94 -3.48
CA MET A 226 8.03 33.61 -4.46
C MET A 226 6.61 33.84 -3.94
N ASN A 227 6.03 35.01 -4.21
CA ASN A 227 4.62 35.26 -3.97
C ASN A 227 3.73 34.63 -5.07
N GLU A 228 2.41 34.65 -4.86
CA GLU A 228 1.45 34.00 -5.78
C GLU A 228 1.46 34.60 -7.19
N ASP A 229 1.58 35.91 -7.30
CA ASP A 229 1.63 36.62 -8.62
C ASP A 229 2.90 36.28 -9.39
N GLU A 230 4.04 36.21 -8.71
CA GLU A 230 5.31 35.81 -9.32
C GLU A 230 5.25 34.35 -9.81
N LEU A 231 4.73 33.42 -9.01
CA LEU A 231 4.53 32.05 -9.40
C LEU A 231 3.60 31.94 -10.60
N PHE A 232 2.45 32.62 -10.55
CA PHE A 232 1.48 32.62 -11.64
C PHE A 232 2.07 33.14 -12.94
N ASN A 233 2.71 34.32 -12.94
CA ASN A 233 3.23 34.93 -14.15
C ASN A 233 4.32 34.07 -14.82
N ASN A 234 5.19 33.45 -14.03
CA ASN A 234 6.19 32.53 -14.56
C ASN A 234 5.53 31.25 -15.13
N VAL A 235 4.64 30.63 -14.37
CA VAL A 235 3.95 29.39 -14.80
C VAL A 235 3.09 29.66 -16.03
N LYS A 236 2.31 30.73 -16.06
CA LYS A 236 1.47 31.14 -17.21
C LYS A 236 2.29 31.26 -18.50
N THR A 237 3.43 31.95 -18.42
CA THR A 237 4.31 32.17 -19.58
C THR A 237 4.92 30.85 -20.05
N GLN A 238 5.43 30.06 -19.14
CA GLN A 238 6.04 28.75 -19.44
C GLN A 238 5.00 27.74 -19.96
N PHE A 239 3.81 27.68 -19.37
CA PHE A 239 2.73 26.82 -19.82
C PHE A 239 2.32 27.13 -21.26
N ALA A 240 2.15 28.40 -21.61
CA ALA A 240 1.86 28.80 -22.98
C ALA A 240 3.01 28.48 -23.96
N SER A 241 4.28 28.57 -23.50
CA SER A 241 5.45 28.22 -24.33
C SER A 241 5.52 26.76 -24.72
N LEU A 242 4.85 25.85 -23.96
CA LEU A 242 4.71 24.46 -24.34
C LEU A 242 3.80 24.23 -25.56
N GLY A 243 3.14 25.29 -26.06
CA GLY A 243 2.22 25.20 -27.20
C GLY A 243 0.88 24.54 -26.89
N LEU A 244 0.57 24.36 -25.62
CA LEU A 244 -0.68 23.73 -25.15
C LEU A 244 -1.88 24.69 -25.20
N CYS A 245 -1.65 25.98 -25.03
CA CYS A 245 -2.66 27.03 -25.13
C CYS A 245 -2.04 28.37 -25.55
N LYS A 246 -2.89 29.35 -25.83
CA LYS A 246 -2.48 30.77 -25.97
C LYS A 246 -2.58 31.47 -24.61
N LEU A 247 -1.78 32.52 -24.42
CA LEU A 247 -1.75 33.30 -23.17
C LEU A 247 -3.11 33.93 -22.82
N ASP A 248 -3.87 34.37 -23.83
CA ASP A 248 -5.18 34.97 -23.69
C ASP A 248 -6.30 34.00 -23.33
N GLN A 249 -6.05 32.71 -23.44
CA GLN A 249 -6.97 31.66 -23.00
C GLN A 249 -6.91 31.41 -21.50
N ILE A 250 -5.85 31.84 -20.80
CA ILE A 250 -5.72 31.69 -19.35
C ILE A 250 -6.46 32.87 -18.68
N THR A 251 -7.59 32.56 -18.07
CA THR A 251 -8.56 33.54 -17.56
C THR A 251 -8.47 33.80 -16.06
N ASP A 252 -8.11 32.79 -15.27
CA ASP A 252 -7.98 32.89 -13.81
C ASP A 252 -6.95 31.91 -13.27
N PHE A 253 -6.57 32.07 -12.01
CA PHE A 253 -5.63 31.15 -11.34
C PHE A 253 -5.87 31.04 -9.84
N LYS A 254 -5.34 29.96 -9.27
CA LYS A 254 -5.22 29.75 -7.83
C LYS A 254 -3.89 29.10 -7.50
N VAL A 255 -3.21 29.61 -6.47
CA VAL A 255 -1.97 29.00 -5.95
C VAL A 255 -2.24 28.35 -4.60
N ILE A 256 -1.75 27.13 -4.41
CA ILE A 256 -1.82 26.41 -3.14
C ILE A 256 -0.42 25.90 -2.80
N LYS A 257 0.14 26.33 -1.67
CA LYS A 257 1.43 25.85 -1.17
C LYS A 257 1.22 24.80 -0.09
N LEU A 258 1.81 23.62 -0.28
CA LEU A 258 1.79 22.49 0.65
C LEU A 258 3.23 22.17 1.05
N PRO A 259 3.67 22.53 2.27
CA PRO A 259 5.10 22.50 2.61
C PRO A 259 5.67 21.09 2.83
N GLU A 260 4.85 20.12 3.19
CA GLU A 260 5.27 18.76 3.45
C GLU A 260 4.29 17.78 2.81
N VAL A 261 4.69 17.17 1.69
CA VAL A 261 3.83 16.25 0.93
C VAL A 261 4.51 14.90 0.73
N TYR A 262 5.78 14.90 0.33
CA TYR A 262 6.49 13.69 -0.01
C TYR A 262 7.63 13.41 0.97
N PRO A 263 7.63 12.26 1.69
CA PRO A 263 8.79 11.81 2.47
C PRO A 263 10.00 11.63 1.55
N MET A 264 11.12 12.26 1.85
CA MET A 264 12.33 12.18 1.05
C MET A 264 13.19 10.99 1.51
N TYR A 265 13.28 9.96 0.69
CA TYR A 265 14.13 8.79 0.95
C TYR A 265 15.57 9.10 0.55
N ILE A 266 16.21 10.00 1.31
CA ILE A 266 17.64 10.30 1.17
C ILE A 266 18.46 9.23 1.87
N LYS A 267 19.73 9.06 1.46
CA LYS A 267 20.64 8.10 2.11
C LYS A 267 20.67 8.32 3.63
N GLY A 268 20.47 7.24 4.38
CA GLY A 268 20.48 7.27 5.85
C GLY A 268 19.16 7.65 6.52
N TYR A 269 18.08 7.87 5.75
CA TYR A 269 16.76 8.19 6.32
C TYR A 269 16.24 7.11 7.26
N GLN A 270 16.60 5.83 7.02
CA GLN A 270 16.15 4.71 7.87
C GLN A 270 16.60 4.86 9.31
N ALA A 271 17.85 5.30 9.52
CA ALA A 271 18.38 5.53 10.86
C ALA A 271 17.65 6.70 11.58
N ALA A 272 17.45 7.81 10.86
CA ALA A 272 16.70 8.95 11.37
C ALA A 272 15.24 8.61 11.68
N LEU A 273 14.62 7.77 10.84
CA LEU A 273 13.26 7.29 11.06
C LEU A 273 13.17 6.36 12.28
N ALA A 274 14.12 5.44 12.42
CA ALA A 274 14.19 4.54 13.57
C ALA A 274 14.35 5.32 14.90
N GLU A 275 15.25 6.30 14.94
CA GLU A 275 15.43 7.17 16.09
C GLU A 275 14.17 7.96 16.44
N THR A 276 13.49 8.51 15.43
CA THR A 276 12.25 9.27 15.60
C THR A 276 11.12 8.37 16.12
N ARG A 277 10.97 7.19 15.55
CA ARG A 277 9.98 6.19 15.99
C ARG A 277 10.22 5.72 17.41
N GLU A 278 11.46 5.48 17.79
CA GLU A 278 11.81 5.12 19.18
C GLU A 278 11.34 6.17 20.19
N LYS A 279 11.44 7.46 19.85
CA LYS A 279 10.92 8.54 20.69
C LYS A 279 9.40 8.56 20.77
N PHE A 280 8.71 8.36 19.64
CA PHE A 280 7.25 8.30 19.59
C PHE A 280 6.70 7.07 20.34
N ASP A 281 7.34 5.92 20.18
CA ASP A 281 6.94 4.66 20.82
C ASP A 281 7.01 4.68 22.35
N LYS A 282 7.79 5.59 22.92
CA LYS A 282 7.83 5.83 24.37
C LYS A 282 6.59 6.56 24.90
N ILE A 283 5.75 7.12 24.02
CA ILE A 283 4.52 7.84 24.40
C ILE A 283 3.36 6.85 24.38
N LEU A 284 2.80 6.58 25.55
CA LEU A 284 1.92 5.44 25.76
C LEU A 284 0.56 5.55 25.07
N ASN A 285 0.01 6.77 24.95
CA ASN A 285 -1.31 7.01 24.34
C ASN A 285 -1.23 7.57 22.91
N LEU A 286 -0.06 7.47 22.25
CA LEU A 286 0.17 7.95 20.91
C LEU A 286 0.15 6.80 19.90
N TYR A 287 -0.53 7.02 18.80
CA TYR A 287 -0.44 6.25 17.56
C TYR A 287 -0.08 7.16 16.40
N THR A 288 0.59 6.63 15.40
CA THR A 288 0.88 7.32 14.14
C THR A 288 0.15 6.63 13.01
N LEU A 289 -0.47 7.42 12.11
CA LEU A 289 -1.22 6.92 10.97
C LEU A 289 -1.10 7.90 9.80
N GLY A 290 -0.88 7.37 8.62
CA GLY A 290 -0.83 8.18 7.40
C GLY A 290 0.57 8.35 6.82
N SER A 291 0.64 8.70 5.53
CA SER A 291 1.90 8.75 4.77
C SER A 291 2.94 9.68 5.40
N LEU A 292 2.53 10.83 5.90
CA LEU A 292 3.44 11.80 6.52
C LEU A 292 3.87 11.36 7.92
N ALA A 293 2.93 10.88 8.74
CA ALA A 293 3.22 10.46 10.12
C ALA A 293 4.06 9.19 10.20
N GLU A 294 3.91 8.30 9.25
CA GLU A 294 4.66 7.04 9.19
C GLU A 294 5.90 7.12 8.29
N PHE A 295 6.11 8.26 7.62
CA PHE A 295 7.20 8.48 6.66
C PHE A 295 7.20 7.42 5.55
N ILE A 296 6.05 7.19 4.94
CA ILE A 296 5.87 6.20 3.86
C ILE A 296 5.26 6.85 2.63
N TYR A 297 5.61 6.32 1.46
CA TYR A 297 4.93 6.63 0.22
C TYR A 297 3.85 5.57 -0.01
N ALA A 298 2.59 5.90 0.27
CA ALA A 298 1.48 4.96 0.24
C ALA A 298 0.27 5.55 -0.48
N ASP A 299 -0.39 4.72 -1.26
CA ASP A 299 -1.65 5.05 -1.91
C ASP A 299 -2.81 5.02 -0.91
N LEU A 300 -3.93 5.65 -1.28
CA LEU A 300 -5.07 5.85 -0.40
C LEU A 300 -5.66 4.53 0.12
N GLN A 301 -5.72 3.48 -0.70
CA GLN A 301 -6.22 2.16 -0.28
C GLN A 301 -5.37 1.53 0.84
N ILE A 302 -4.05 1.74 0.80
CA ILE A 302 -3.15 1.26 1.86
C ILE A 302 -3.43 2.02 3.16
N LEU A 303 -3.65 3.33 3.06
CA LEU A 303 -3.95 4.17 4.22
C LEU A 303 -5.30 3.81 4.85
N PHE A 304 -6.32 3.50 4.04
CA PHE A 304 -7.61 3.01 4.55
C PHE A 304 -7.46 1.66 5.28
N SER A 305 -6.71 0.72 4.72
CA SER A 305 -6.45 -0.57 5.39
C SER A 305 -5.80 -0.34 6.76
N LYS A 306 -4.74 0.47 6.81
CA LYS A 306 -4.06 0.82 8.07
C LYS A 306 -4.98 1.50 9.08
N ALA A 307 -5.90 2.37 8.63
CA ALA A 307 -6.86 3.04 9.51
C ALA A 307 -7.87 2.05 10.11
N ILE A 308 -8.35 1.09 9.31
CA ILE A 308 -9.24 0.01 9.79
C ILE A 308 -8.52 -0.85 10.82
N ASP A 309 -7.27 -1.23 10.55
CA ASP A 309 -6.45 -2.02 11.47
C ASP A 309 -6.23 -1.31 12.80
N LEU A 310 -5.89 -0.02 12.75
CA LEU A 310 -5.70 0.78 13.95
C LEU A 310 -7.01 0.92 14.74
N ALA A 311 -8.15 1.14 14.06
CA ALA A 311 -9.45 1.21 14.71
C ALA A 311 -9.80 -0.11 15.42
N GLN A 312 -9.49 -1.27 14.81
CA GLN A 312 -9.69 -2.58 15.43
C GLN A 312 -8.81 -2.75 16.69
N ILE A 313 -7.53 -2.37 16.60
CA ILE A 313 -6.61 -2.39 17.76
C ILE A 313 -7.14 -1.53 18.92
N ILE A 314 -7.66 -0.34 18.61
CA ILE A 314 -8.18 0.58 19.62
C ILE A 314 -9.52 0.07 20.22
N SER A 315 -10.38 -0.51 19.39
CA SER A 315 -11.72 -0.99 19.83
C SER A 315 -11.67 -2.34 20.57
N ASP A 316 -10.62 -3.12 20.40
CA ASP A 316 -10.50 -4.41 21.07
C ASP A 316 -10.30 -4.21 22.59
N LYS A 317 -11.33 -4.54 23.36
CA LYS A 317 -11.35 -4.39 24.82
C LYS A 317 -10.34 -5.28 25.54
N THR A 318 -9.77 -6.26 24.88
CA THR A 318 -8.69 -7.12 25.42
C THR A 318 -7.34 -6.40 25.38
N PHE A 319 -7.18 -5.38 24.56
CA PHE A 319 -6.01 -4.52 24.53
C PHE A 319 -6.05 -3.50 25.68
N LYS A 320 -5.50 -3.87 26.81
CA LYS A 320 -5.17 -2.88 27.85
C LYS A 320 -4.11 -1.94 27.26
N ILE A 321 -4.33 -0.64 27.31
CA ILE A 321 -3.38 0.42 26.88
C ILE A 321 -1.97 0.20 27.46
N ASN A 322 -1.89 -0.44 28.63
CA ASN A 322 -0.63 -0.77 29.32
C ASN A 322 0.04 -2.08 28.83
N SER A 323 -0.54 -2.81 27.87
CA SER A 323 -0.02 -4.09 27.39
C SER A 323 0.31 -4.11 25.91
N ILE A 324 0.22 -2.96 25.21
CA ILE A 324 0.80 -2.86 23.87
C ILE A 324 2.30 -2.81 24.06
N ASP A 325 2.92 -3.97 23.91
CA ASP A 325 4.37 -4.04 23.77
C ASP A 325 4.71 -3.36 22.45
N LYS A 326 5.04 -2.05 22.52
CA LYS A 326 5.47 -1.25 21.38
C LYS A 326 6.89 -1.59 20.94
N THR A 327 7.56 -2.51 21.65
CA THR A 327 8.86 -3.02 21.20
C THR A 327 8.65 -3.85 19.95
N ASN A 328 9.54 -3.70 19.00
CA ASN A 328 9.57 -4.54 17.79
C ASN A 328 9.61 -6.00 18.26
N PRO A 329 8.58 -6.83 18.02
CA PRO A 329 8.62 -8.20 18.47
C PRO A 329 9.85 -8.84 17.82
N ARG A 330 10.67 -9.51 18.62
CA ARG A 330 11.73 -10.35 18.05
C ARG A 330 11.04 -11.35 17.13
N LEU A 331 11.52 -11.44 15.89
CA LEU A 331 11.13 -12.49 14.96
C LEU A 331 11.79 -13.79 15.45
N ASP A 332 11.20 -14.39 16.51
CA ASP A 332 11.69 -15.62 17.11
C ASP A 332 10.71 -16.76 16.74
N PHE A 333 10.84 -17.23 15.51
CA PHE A 333 10.03 -18.31 14.99
C PHE A 333 10.66 -19.67 15.23
N ASN A 334 9.84 -20.69 15.41
CA ASN A 334 10.29 -22.07 15.58
C ASN A 334 11.02 -22.56 14.34
N LYS A 335 12.20 -23.16 14.53
CA LYS A 335 12.98 -23.78 13.44
C LYS A 335 12.33 -25.08 12.93
N ILE A 336 11.54 -25.72 13.76
CA ILE A 336 10.74 -26.90 13.43
C ILE A 336 9.31 -26.61 13.86
N VAL A 337 8.38 -26.71 12.92
CA VAL A 337 6.94 -26.49 13.14
C VAL A 337 6.22 -27.81 13.01
N SER A 338 5.44 -28.17 14.02
CA SER A 338 4.63 -29.40 14.01
C SER A 338 3.23 -29.10 13.45
N ILE A 339 2.80 -29.90 12.50
CA ILE A 339 1.43 -29.92 11.96
C ILE A 339 0.88 -31.30 12.20
N LYS A 340 -0.01 -31.45 13.20
CA LYS A 340 -0.49 -32.75 13.71
C LYS A 340 0.70 -33.66 14.08
N ASP A 341 0.87 -34.78 13.41
CA ASP A 341 1.93 -35.78 13.63
C ASP A 341 3.19 -35.58 12.75
N LYS A 342 3.21 -34.55 11.92
CA LYS A 342 4.31 -34.25 11.00
C LYS A 342 5.09 -33.03 11.48
N CYS A 343 6.38 -33.01 11.19
CA CYS A 343 7.28 -31.90 11.47
C CYS A 343 7.82 -31.30 10.15
N VAL A 344 7.85 -29.98 10.06
CA VAL A 344 8.41 -29.21 8.94
C VAL A 344 9.55 -28.34 9.46
N GLY A 345 10.73 -28.41 8.86
CA GLY A 345 11.90 -27.64 9.27
C GLY A 345 13.22 -28.25 8.79
N ILE A 346 14.33 -27.70 9.30
CA ILE A 346 15.67 -28.17 8.96
C ILE A 346 15.83 -29.63 9.43
N ASP A 347 16.42 -30.47 8.59
CA ASP A 347 16.66 -31.90 8.83
C ASP A 347 15.39 -32.76 8.99
N GLN A 348 14.21 -32.22 8.65
CA GLN A 348 12.97 -32.97 8.56
C GLN A 348 12.73 -33.47 7.13
N GLY A 349 11.93 -34.53 6.99
CA GLY A 349 11.47 -35.01 5.68
C GLY A 349 10.66 -33.93 4.93
N THR A 350 10.61 -34.06 3.61
CA THR A 350 9.79 -33.16 2.79
C THR A 350 8.30 -33.36 3.11
N PHE A 351 7.61 -32.29 3.46
CA PHE A 351 6.16 -32.26 3.70
C PHE A 351 5.42 -31.99 2.38
N LEU A 352 4.77 -33.01 1.83
CA LEU A 352 4.09 -32.96 0.53
C LEU A 352 2.62 -32.57 0.70
N ILE A 353 2.22 -31.43 0.09
CA ILE A 353 0.85 -30.91 0.13
C ILE A 353 0.24 -31.06 -1.25
N ALA A 354 -0.83 -31.84 -1.36
CA ALA A 354 -1.64 -31.91 -2.58
C ALA A 354 -2.64 -30.74 -2.61
N GLU A 355 -2.54 -29.89 -3.63
CA GLU A 355 -3.44 -28.77 -3.85
C GLU A 355 -4.72 -29.25 -4.56
N ILE A 356 -5.80 -29.39 -3.82
CA ILE A 356 -7.12 -29.66 -4.40
C ILE A 356 -7.72 -28.36 -4.92
N GLY A 357 -7.55 -27.27 -4.16
CA GLY A 357 -7.94 -25.93 -4.57
C GLY A 357 -9.39 -25.86 -5.06
N LEU A 358 -9.60 -25.45 -6.31
CA LEU A 358 -10.90 -25.38 -7.00
C LEU A 358 -11.14 -26.54 -7.99
N ASN A 359 -10.21 -27.50 -8.09
CA ASN A 359 -10.28 -28.59 -9.09
C ASN A 359 -11.46 -29.55 -8.87
N HIS A 360 -12.13 -29.45 -7.72
CA HIS A 360 -13.38 -30.17 -7.46
C HIS A 360 -14.56 -29.64 -8.30
N ASN A 361 -14.44 -28.48 -8.95
CA ASN A 361 -15.48 -27.86 -9.81
C ASN A 361 -16.87 -27.78 -9.13
N GLY A 362 -16.94 -27.52 -7.83
CA GLY A 362 -18.18 -27.51 -7.04
C GLY A 362 -18.77 -28.90 -6.73
N SER A 363 -18.14 -29.98 -7.16
CA SER A 363 -18.63 -31.35 -6.97
C SER A 363 -18.00 -32.03 -5.74
N MET A 364 -18.81 -32.37 -4.74
CA MET A 364 -18.39 -33.11 -3.56
C MET A 364 -17.82 -34.49 -3.89
N ALA A 365 -18.39 -35.18 -4.88
CA ALA A 365 -17.87 -36.46 -5.32
C ALA A 365 -16.49 -36.36 -5.96
N MET A 366 -16.24 -35.29 -6.73
CA MET A 366 -14.93 -35.00 -7.30
C MET A 366 -13.93 -34.60 -6.20
N ALA A 367 -14.33 -33.76 -5.25
CA ALA A 367 -13.47 -33.40 -4.12
C ALA A 367 -12.99 -34.63 -3.33
N LYS A 368 -13.89 -35.57 -3.02
CA LYS A 368 -13.53 -36.82 -2.35
C LYS A 368 -12.60 -37.70 -3.18
N LYS A 369 -12.82 -37.81 -4.50
CA LYS A 369 -11.90 -38.52 -5.40
C LYS A 369 -10.50 -37.91 -5.44
N LEU A 370 -10.41 -36.57 -5.44
CA LEU A 370 -9.12 -35.86 -5.41
C LEU A 370 -8.40 -36.10 -4.07
N ILE A 371 -9.14 -36.12 -2.96
CA ILE A 371 -8.59 -36.45 -1.65
C ILE A 371 -8.04 -37.89 -1.66
N ASP A 372 -8.81 -38.84 -2.16
CA ASP A 372 -8.39 -40.26 -2.23
C ASP A 372 -7.12 -40.39 -3.10
N ALA A 373 -7.12 -39.80 -4.29
CA ALA A 373 -5.97 -39.84 -5.19
C ALA A 373 -4.71 -39.19 -4.57
N ALA A 374 -4.86 -38.12 -3.79
CA ALA A 374 -3.76 -37.50 -3.08
C ALA A 374 -3.17 -38.42 -1.97
N ILE A 375 -4.04 -39.11 -1.24
CA ILE A 375 -3.64 -40.09 -0.21
C ILE A 375 -2.94 -41.26 -0.88
N ASP A 376 -3.51 -41.82 -1.94
CA ASP A 376 -2.94 -42.94 -2.68
C ASP A 376 -1.57 -42.60 -3.31
N ALA A 377 -1.37 -41.35 -3.70
CA ALA A 377 -0.10 -40.84 -4.19
C ALA A 377 0.93 -40.54 -3.11
N GLY A 378 0.58 -40.71 -1.83
CA GLY A 378 1.48 -40.51 -0.69
C GLY A 378 1.68 -39.06 -0.27
N ALA A 379 0.74 -38.15 -0.57
CA ALA A 379 0.78 -36.80 -0.03
C ALA A 379 0.56 -36.80 1.49
N ASP A 380 1.34 -35.99 2.22
CA ASP A 380 1.21 -35.83 3.66
C ASP A 380 -0.04 -35.06 4.06
N ALA A 381 -0.48 -34.14 3.18
CA ALA A 381 -1.65 -33.31 3.42
C ALA A 381 -2.39 -32.97 2.13
N VAL A 382 -3.67 -32.62 2.28
CA VAL A 382 -4.51 -32.05 1.22
C VAL A 382 -4.93 -30.64 1.59
N LYS A 383 -4.96 -29.73 0.59
CA LYS A 383 -5.30 -28.33 0.80
C LYS A 383 -6.50 -27.90 -0.06
N LEU A 384 -7.48 -27.31 0.60
CA LEU A 384 -8.66 -26.67 0.00
C LEU A 384 -8.50 -25.15 -0.06
N GLN A 385 -9.50 -24.49 -0.65
CA GLN A 385 -9.68 -23.04 -0.62
C GLN A 385 -11.04 -22.73 0.00
N SER A 386 -11.05 -21.84 1.00
CA SER A 386 -12.26 -21.41 1.69
C SER A 386 -12.47 -19.92 1.48
N TYR A 387 -13.57 -19.52 0.86
CA TYR A 387 -13.87 -18.13 0.56
C TYR A 387 -15.37 -17.89 0.44
N LYS A 388 -15.75 -16.65 0.67
CA LYS A 388 -17.07 -16.13 0.28
C LYS A 388 -16.85 -15.23 -0.95
N THR A 389 -17.39 -15.61 -2.08
CA THR A 389 -17.19 -14.90 -3.37
C THR A 389 -17.44 -13.40 -3.27
N LYS A 390 -18.45 -13.00 -2.46
CA LYS A 390 -18.82 -11.60 -2.20
C LYS A 390 -17.70 -10.74 -1.60
N TYR A 391 -16.70 -11.37 -0.93
CA TYR A 391 -15.55 -10.69 -0.32
C TYR A 391 -14.27 -10.84 -1.15
N ARG A 392 -14.24 -11.80 -2.08
CA ARG A 392 -13.05 -12.11 -2.85
C ARG A 392 -12.95 -11.32 -4.16
N VAL A 393 -14.06 -11.09 -4.85
CA VAL A 393 -14.11 -10.39 -6.13
C VAL A 393 -15.34 -9.51 -6.26
N ALA A 394 -15.19 -8.40 -7.00
CA ALA A 394 -16.30 -7.50 -7.31
C ALA A 394 -17.31 -8.13 -8.26
N LYS A 395 -18.60 -7.91 -8.01
CA LYS A 395 -19.73 -8.53 -8.75
C LYS A 395 -19.76 -8.21 -10.25
N HIS A 396 -19.13 -7.11 -10.65
CA HIS A 396 -19.10 -6.60 -12.03
C HIS A 396 -17.68 -6.57 -12.62
N GLY A 397 -16.73 -7.30 -12.01
CA GLY A 397 -15.39 -7.47 -12.57
C GLY A 397 -15.44 -8.25 -13.89
N LYS A 398 -14.68 -7.81 -14.90
CA LYS A 398 -14.51 -8.60 -16.12
C LYS A 398 -13.57 -9.77 -15.85
N THR A 399 -13.82 -10.90 -16.49
CA THR A 399 -12.92 -12.06 -16.50
C THR A 399 -11.52 -11.66 -16.93
N SER A 400 -10.49 -12.29 -16.34
CA SER A 400 -9.13 -12.06 -16.78
C SER A 400 -9.00 -12.43 -18.26
N ARG A 401 -8.30 -11.61 -19.05
CA ARG A 401 -8.05 -11.88 -20.48
C ARG A 401 -7.38 -13.24 -20.73
N TYR A 402 -6.72 -13.79 -19.73
CA TYR A 402 -6.12 -15.11 -19.79
C TYR A 402 -7.19 -16.20 -19.84
N VAL A 403 -8.18 -16.16 -18.95
CA VAL A 403 -9.29 -17.12 -18.88
C VAL A 403 -10.14 -17.03 -20.16
N GLU A 404 -10.44 -15.83 -20.62
CA GLU A 404 -11.17 -15.59 -21.89
C GLU A 404 -10.42 -16.17 -23.09
N LYS A 405 -9.10 -15.94 -23.19
CA LYS A 405 -8.27 -16.46 -24.30
C LYS A 405 -8.03 -17.96 -24.25
N VAL A 406 -7.85 -18.54 -23.07
CA VAL A 406 -7.46 -19.95 -22.91
C VAL A 406 -8.68 -20.86 -22.86
N LEU A 407 -9.77 -20.42 -22.25
CA LEU A 407 -10.98 -21.24 -22.05
C LEU A 407 -12.13 -20.88 -22.98
N GLY A 408 -12.08 -19.74 -23.67
CA GLY A 408 -13.14 -19.29 -24.60
C GLY A 408 -14.48 -19.00 -23.89
N VAL A 409 -14.46 -18.67 -22.60
CA VAL A 409 -15.66 -18.51 -21.77
C VAL A 409 -15.85 -17.04 -21.42
N GLU A 410 -17.01 -16.48 -21.78
CA GLU A 410 -17.47 -15.13 -21.39
C GLU A 410 -18.17 -15.17 -20.01
N GLU A 411 -17.48 -15.64 -18.97
CA GLU A 411 -18.02 -15.70 -17.63
C GLU A 411 -17.23 -14.75 -16.71
N THR A 412 -17.89 -14.02 -15.81
CA THR A 412 -17.18 -13.15 -14.85
C THR A 412 -16.46 -13.98 -13.79
N ASP A 413 -15.34 -13.46 -13.25
CA ASP A 413 -14.63 -14.13 -12.15
C ASP A 413 -15.56 -14.37 -10.94
N TYR A 414 -16.53 -13.47 -10.73
CA TYR A 414 -17.55 -13.64 -9.68
C TYR A 414 -18.44 -14.86 -9.93
N GLU A 415 -18.95 -15.04 -11.14
CA GLU A 415 -19.82 -16.16 -11.49
C GLU A 415 -19.06 -17.50 -11.43
N MET A 416 -17.83 -17.52 -11.94
CA MET A 416 -16.96 -18.68 -11.87
C MET A 416 -16.67 -19.09 -10.43
N LEU A 417 -16.19 -18.16 -9.62
CA LEU A 417 -15.87 -18.45 -8.22
C LEU A 417 -17.12 -18.83 -7.43
N LYS A 418 -18.29 -18.23 -7.73
CA LYS A 418 -19.54 -18.56 -7.06
C LYS A 418 -20.01 -20.00 -7.32
N LYS A 419 -19.73 -20.54 -8.50
CA LYS A 419 -20.01 -21.97 -8.80
C LYS A 419 -19.16 -22.93 -7.99
N TYR A 420 -17.93 -22.52 -7.65
CA TYR A 420 -16.95 -23.38 -6.97
C TYR A 420 -16.87 -23.10 -5.48
N GLU A 421 -17.59 -22.11 -4.96
CA GLU A 421 -17.68 -21.81 -3.53
C GLU A 421 -18.34 -22.98 -2.78
N LEU A 422 -17.60 -23.57 -1.85
CA LEU A 422 -18.15 -24.56 -0.95
C LEU A 422 -18.94 -23.90 0.18
N THR A 423 -20.07 -24.51 0.54
CA THR A 423 -20.79 -24.11 1.75
C THR A 423 -20.04 -24.55 3.00
N LYS A 424 -20.40 -23.98 4.16
CA LYS A 424 -19.84 -24.40 5.46
C LYS A 424 -20.06 -25.90 5.69
N GLU A 425 -21.25 -26.41 5.41
CA GLU A 425 -21.61 -27.82 5.58
C GLU A 425 -20.78 -28.72 4.65
N GLN A 426 -20.58 -28.31 3.41
CA GLN A 426 -19.73 -29.03 2.47
C GLN A 426 -18.26 -29.05 2.90
N THR A 427 -17.77 -27.94 3.43
CA THR A 427 -16.42 -27.88 3.99
C THR A 427 -16.27 -28.84 5.18
N ILE A 428 -17.22 -28.82 6.12
CA ILE A 428 -17.25 -29.76 7.25
C ILE A 428 -17.23 -31.19 6.76
N GLU A 429 -18.09 -31.55 5.79
CA GLU A 429 -18.17 -32.91 5.23
C GLU A 429 -16.82 -33.37 4.64
N LEU A 430 -16.09 -32.50 3.93
CA LEU A 430 -14.78 -32.84 3.36
C LEU A 430 -13.72 -33.03 4.46
N PHE A 431 -13.75 -32.17 5.48
CA PHE A 431 -12.85 -32.32 6.61
C PHE A 431 -13.11 -33.60 7.38
N ASP A 432 -14.37 -33.91 7.67
CA ASP A 432 -14.74 -35.19 8.33
C ASP A 432 -14.36 -36.41 7.48
N TYR A 433 -14.45 -36.32 6.17
CA TYR A 433 -14.04 -37.37 5.24
C TYR A 433 -12.54 -37.63 5.26
N ALA A 434 -11.71 -36.59 5.45
CA ALA A 434 -10.25 -36.70 5.29
C ALA A 434 -9.46 -36.75 6.60
N LYS A 435 -9.93 -36.14 7.70
CA LYS A 435 -9.16 -35.86 8.93
C LYS A 435 -8.52 -37.08 9.62
N GLU A 436 -9.14 -38.25 9.49
CA GLU A 436 -8.62 -39.53 10.08
C GLU A 436 -7.63 -40.22 9.13
N ARG A 437 -7.52 -39.77 7.89
CA ARG A 437 -6.76 -40.43 6.82
C ARG A 437 -5.53 -39.64 6.39
N THR A 438 -5.61 -38.31 6.48
CA THR A 438 -4.54 -37.41 6.11
C THR A 438 -4.70 -36.06 6.83
N ILE A 439 -3.67 -35.24 6.81
CA ILE A 439 -3.79 -33.85 7.26
C ILE A 439 -4.62 -33.09 6.21
N ILE A 440 -5.67 -32.40 6.65
CA ILE A 440 -6.48 -31.55 5.79
C ILE A 440 -6.52 -30.14 6.37
N PHE A 441 -6.29 -29.15 5.51
CA PHE A 441 -6.38 -27.75 5.86
C PHE A 441 -6.82 -26.91 4.67
N SER A 442 -7.02 -25.62 4.88
CA SER A 442 -7.50 -24.72 3.83
C SER A 442 -6.79 -23.37 3.84
N ALA A 443 -6.85 -22.68 2.72
CA ALA A 443 -6.51 -21.28 2.62
C ALA A 443 -7.79 -20.45 2.74
N PRO A 444 -7.99 -19.67 3.83
CA PRO A 444 -9.05 -18.68 3.90
C PRO A 444 -8.67 -17.47 3.05
N PHE A 445 -9.64 -16.89 2.34
CA PHE A 445 -9.48 -15.67 1.55
C PHE A 445 -10.28 -14.48 2.10
N ASP A 446 -10.92 -14.66 3.23
CA ASP A 446 -11.68 -13.64 3.95
C ASP A 446 -11.81 -13.99 5.44
N LEU A 447 -12.21 -13.01 6.24
CA LEU A 447 -12.30 -13.15 7.70
C LEU A 447 -13.41 -14.12 8.13
N GLU A 448 -14.55 -14.18 7.40
CA GLU A 448 -15.65 -15.09 7.68
C GLU A 448 -15.21 -16.55 7.47
N SER A 449 -14.50 -16.81 6.36
CA SER A 449 -13.91 -18.13 6.09
C SER A 449 -12.84 -18.53 7.10
N ALA A 450 -12.05 -17.58 7.59
CA ALA A 450 -11.08 -17.84 8.66
C ALA A 450 -11.77 -18.24 9.98
N ASP A 451 -12.90 -17.61 10.31
CA ASP A 451 -13.72 -17.97 11.48
C ASP A 451 -14.32 -19.37 11.34
N GLU A 452 -14.88 -19.69 10.18
CA GLU A 452 -15.44 -21.04 9.93
C GLU A 452 -14.37 -22.14 10.07
N LEU A 453 -13.15 -21.90 9.58
CA LEU A 453 -12.03 -22.83 9.74
C LEU A 453 -11.55 -22.91 11.19
N ALA A 454 -11.60 -21.83 11.96
CA ALA A 454 -11.27 -21.84 13.37
C ALA A 454 -12.29 -22.66 14.19
N GLU A 455 -13.60 -22.52 13.90
CA GLU A 455 -14.65 -23.32 14.50
C GLU A 455 -14.51 -24.81 14.15
N LEU A 456 -14.04 -25.12 12.94
CA LEU A 456 -13.77 -26.47 12.48
C LEU A 456 -12.54 -27.11 13.16
N GLY A 457 -11.68 -26.30 13.75
CA GLY A 457 -10.51 -26.74 14.49
C GLY A 457 -9.38 -27.25 13.61
N VAL A 458 -9.13 -26.63 12.47
CA VAL A 458 -8.08 -27.02 11.52
C VAL A 458 -6.70 -27.13 12.17
N ASP A 459 -5.85 -28.04 11.68
CA ASP A 459 -4.51 -28.25 12.23
C ASP A 459 -3.49 -27.21 11.76
N CYS A 460 -3.76 -26.53 10.62
CA CYS A 460 -2.86 -25.58 9.99
C CYS A 460 -3.66 -24.62 9.09
N TYR A 461 -3.14 -23.43 8.87
CA TYR A 461 -3.67 -22.47 7.91
C TYR A 461 -2.70 -22.21 6.78
N LYS A 462 -3.23 -21.80 5.62
CA LYS A 462 -2.45 -21.33 4.48
C LYS A 462 -2.82 -19.89 4.15
N ILE A 463 -1.82 -19.05 4.03
CA ILE A 463 -1.97 -17.71 3.45
C ILE A 463 -1.48 -17.75 2.00
N ALA A 464 -2.36 -17.40 1.06
CA ALA A 464 -2.02 -17.34 -0.37
C ALA A 464 -1.09 -16.17 -0.67
N SER A 465 -0.33 -16.25 -1.77
CA SER A 465 0.64 -15.20 -2.12
C SER A 465 0.00 -13.80 -2.22
N PHE A 466 -1.17 -13.67 -2.83
CA PHE A 466 -1.81 -12.37 -2.98
C PHE A 466 -2.43 -11.83 -1.68
N ASP A 467 -2.65 -12.69 -0.67
CA ASP A 467 -3.10 -12.31 0.67
C ASP A 467 -1.94 -12.01 1.64
N LEU A 468 -0.69 -12.09 1.18
CA LEU A 468 0.46 -11.76 2.02
C LEU A 468 0.38 -10.33 2.59
N VAL A 469 -0.20 -9.41 1.84
CA VAL A 469 -0.41 -8.01 2.25
C VAL A 469 -1.73 -7.79 3.00
N ASN A 470 -2.54 -8.83 3.16
CA ASN A 470 -3.80 -8.79 3.90
C ASN A 470 -3.54 -9.00 5.41
N LEU A 471 -2.93 -8.00 6.04
CA LEU A 471 -2.54 -8.07 7.45
C LEU A 471 -3.70 -8.38 8.40
N PRO A 472 -4.95 -7.90 8.19
CA PRO A 472 -6.10 -8.30 9.01
C PRO A 472 -6.36 -9.81 8.98
N LEU A 473 -6.30 -10.43 7.81
CA LEU A 473 -6.47 -11.88 7.67
C LEU A 473 -5.33 -12.64 8.35
N ILE A 474 -4.08 -12.18 8.15
CA ILE A 474 -2.90 -12.77 8.79
C ILE A 474 -3.02 -12.69 10.31
N ARG A 475 -3.40 -11.53 10.86
CA ARG A 475 -3.63 -11.35 12.30
C ARG A 475 -4.70 -12.30 12.83
N LYS A 476 -5.83 -12.41 12.14
CA LYS A 476 -6.93 -13.30 12.49
C LYS A 476 -6.46 -14.74 12.59
N VAL A 477 -5.77 -15.22 11.56
CA VAL A 477 -5.21 -16.58 11.52
C VAL A 477 -4.13 -16.76 12.57
N ALA A 478 -3.22 -15.81 12.74
CA ALA A 478 -2.13 -15.89 13.73
C ALA A 478 -2.63 -15.98 15.17
N SER A 479 -3.73 -15.28 15.47
CA SER A 479 -4.36 -15.31 16.80
C SER A 479 -4.88 -16.67 17.21
N THR A 480 -5.09 -17.60 16.28
CA THR A 480 -5.47 -19.00 16.57
C THR A 480 -4.35 -19.83 17.19
N GLN A 481 -3.11 -19.34 17.14
CA GLN A 481 -1.88 -20.03 17.59
C GLN A 481 -1.58 -21.33 16.81
N LYS A 482 -2.31 -21.61 15.74
CA LYS A 482 -2.07 -22.76 14.87
C LYS A 482 -0.90 -22.48 13.92
N PRO A 483 -0.23 -23.50 13.39
CA PRO A 483 0.76 -23.35 12.32
C PRO A 483 0.22 -22.59 11.11
N ILE A 484 1.06 -21.73 10.55
CA ILE A 484 0.71 -20.94 9.37
C ILE A 484 1.75 -21.18 8.28
N ILE A 485 1.29 -21.56 7.10
CA ILE A 485 2.11 -21.64 5.90
C ILE A 485 1.84 -20.40 5.06
N ILE A 486 2.84 -19.56 4.83
CA ILE A 486 2.72 -18.30 4.11
C ILE A 486 3.46 -18.41 2.78
N SER A 487 2.76 -18.21 1.67
CA SER A 487 3.35 -18.08 0.33
C SER A 487 3.82 -16.67 0.07
N THR A 488 5.00 -16.51 -0.55
CA THR A 488 5.68 -15.23 -0.75
C THR A 488 5.81 -14.82 -2.21
N GLY A 489 5.00 -15.41 -3.10
CA GLY A 489 4.98 -15.03 -4.52
C GLY A 489 4.45 -13.62 -4.75
N MET A 490 4.93 -12.93 -5.79
CA MET A 490 4.54 -11.56 -6.17
C MET A 490 4.78 -10.49 -5.09
N SER A 491 5.63 -10.75 -4.12
CA SER A 491 5.81 -9.89 -2.95
C SER A 491 7.24 -9.42 -2.80
N TYR A 492 7.40 -8.23 -2.27
CA TYR A 492 8.70 -7.71 -1.85
C TYR A 492 9.10 -8.28 -0.48
N LEU A 493 10.40 -8.30 -0.21
CA LEU A 493 10.92 -8.76 1.08
C LEU A 493 10.36 -7.94 2.26
N SER A 494 10.10 -6.65 2.06
CA SER A 494 9.46 -5.79 3.06
C SER A 494 8.04 -6.23 3.39
N GLU A 495 7.26 -6.67 2.40
CA GLU A 495 5.89 -7.17 2.62
C GLU A 495 5.89 -8.51 3.36
N VAL A 496 6.86 -9.37 3.04
CA VAL A 496 7.09 -10.61 3.80
C VAL A 496 7.45 -10.30 5.24
N GLN A 497 8.30 -9.29 5.47
CA GLN A 497 8.67 -8.85 6.80
C GLN A 497 7.46 -8.30 7.56
N ASP A 498 6.63 -7.47 6.92
CA ASP A 498 5.41 -6.93 7.55
C ASP A 498 4.44 -8.05 7.95
N ALA A 499 4.23 -9.04 7.10
CA ALA A 499 3.43 -10.22 7.40
C ALA A 499 3.97 -11.00 8.60
N LEU A 500 5.28 -11.25 8.64
CA LEU A 500 5.94 -11.94 9.76
C LEU A 500 5.86 -11.13 11.06
N MET A 501 6.03 -9.82 10.97
CA MET A 501 5.87 -8.92 12.12
C MET A 501 4.45 -9.01 12.68
N GLU A 502 3.45 -9.11 11.82
CA GLU A 502 2.05 -9.23 12.24
C GLU A 502 1.78 -10.57 12.95
N VAL A 503 2.36 -11.66 12.44
CA VAL A 503 2.28 -12.96 13.12
C VAL A 503 3.00 -12.93 14.48
N ALA A 504 4.19 -12.32 14.54
CA ALA A 504 4.97 -12.21 15.78
C ALA A 504 4.25 -11.36 16.84
N LYS A 505 3.55 -10.28 16.44
CA LYS A 505 2.71 -9.49 17.35
C LYS A 505 1.59 -10.32 18.00
N CYS A 506 1.11 -11.34 17.31
CA CYS A 506 0.12 -12.27 17.86
C CYS A 506 0.75 -13.35 18.78
N GLY A 507 2.08 -13.35 18.92
CA GLY A 507 2.79 -14.34 19.73
C GLY A 507 2.79 -15.75 19.13
N ASN A 508 2.56 -15.92 17.83
CA ASN A 508 2.57 -17.21 17.16
C ASN A 508 3.94 -17.51 16.55
N PRO A 509 4.72 -18.48 17.11
CA PRO A 509 6.04 -18.80 16.59
C PRO A 509 6.02 -19.83 15.44
N ASN A 510 4.85 -20.37 15.08
CA ASN A 510 4.72 -21.51 14.17
C ASN A 510 4.47 -21.06 12.73
N VAL A 511 5.51 -20.57 12.06
CA VAL A 511 5.44 -20.05 10.69
C VAL A 511 6.32 -20.85 9.75
N ILE A 512 5.78 -21.19 8.58
CA ILE A 512 6.48 -21.82 7.47
C ILE A 512 6.37 -20.87 6.28
N LEU A 513 7.50 -20.39 5.77
CA LEU A 513 7.54 -19.59 4.53
C LEU A 513 7.71 -20.49 3.32
N MET A 514 6.90 -20.28 2.30
CA MET A 514 7.05 -20.92 0.99
C MET A 514 7.49 -19.90 -0.05
N GLN A 515 8.62 -20.14 -0.69
CA GLN A 515 9.01 -19.40 -1.88
C GLN A 515 8.11 -19.85 -3.05
N CYS A 516 7.44 -18.91 -3.68
CA CYS A 516 6.52 -19.16 -4.78
C CYS A 516 6.80 -18.22 -5.96
N THR A 517 6.75 -18.78 -7.17
CA THR A 517 6.71 -18.02 -8.41
C THR A 517 5.29 -18.07 -8.91
N SER A 518 4.50 -17.01 -8.75
CA SER A 518 3.06 -17.00 -9.12
C SER A 518 2.87 -16.96 -10.65
N SER A 519 3.31 -18.02 -11.32
CA SER A 519 3.18 -18.26 -12.75
C SER A 519 2.38 -19.54 -12.94
N TYR A 520 1.10 -19.37 -13.31
CA TYR A 520 0.14 -20.46 -13.49
C TYR A 520 -0.22 -20.60 -14.97
#